data_5447e199c6976e21150ebbc4ddd36b24
#
_entry.id   5447e199c6976e21150ebbc4ddd36b24
#
_cell.length_a   1.000
_cell.length_b   1.000
_cell.length_c   1.000
_cell.angle_alpha   90.00
_cell.angle_beta   90.00
_cell.angle_gamma   90.00
#
_symmetry.space_group_name_H-M   'P 1'
#
loop_
_entity.id
_entity.type
_entity.pdbx_description
1 polymer ?
#
loop_
_entity_poly.entity_id
_entity_poly.type
_entity_poly.pdbx_seq_one_letter_code
_entity_poly.pdbx_strand_id
1 'polypeptide(L)'
;MRVIKVILFQDSFKFIVILSLIVRLRRRFKRVDPEAFIEACFQRVRDITKTHLPEKPGLRALLELLKARGVRMAVASSSQEDIILRNLRTAGVDRYFEVVVSSTDPAVRDGKPAPDVFLYAAKRLGVPAEDCWVLEDSLNGIRAAYAAGAMGIMVPDTMEPTEEIRAICRVFPDLGAVAQAVAAGEI
;
A
#
# COMPACT_ATOMS: atom_id res chain seq x y z
N MET A 1 21.40 -1.40 16.72
CA MET A 1 20.45 -0.49 16.07
C MET A 1 19.80 -1.30 14.95
N ARG A 2 18.55 -1.76 15.14
CA ARG A 2 17.85 -2.50 14.08
C ARG A 2 17.62 -1.56 12.90
N VAL A 3 18.09 -1.92 11.73
CA VAL A 3 17.90 -1.14 10.51
C VAL A 3 16.47 -1.40 10.05
N ILE A 4 15.59 -0.44 10.31
CA ILE A 4 14.20 -0.49 9.91
C ILE A 4 14.12 -0.21 8.41
N LYS A 5 13.36 -1.02 7.69
CA LYS A 5 13.13 -0.88 6.25
C LYS A 5 11.63 -0.84 6.02
N VAL A 6 11.18 0.17 5.31
CA VAL A 6 9.74 0.44 5.16
C VAL A 6 9.33 0.11 3.74
N ILE A 7 8.31 -0.72 3.62
CA ILE A 7 7.62 -0.99 2.38
C ILE A 7 6.27 -0.28 2.47
N LEU A 8 6.11 0.82 1.72
CA LEU A 8 4.86 1.55 1.65
C LEU A 8 3.99 0.96 0.54
N PHE A 9 2.73 0.81 0.84
CA PHE A 9 1.74 0.33 -0.09
C PHE A 9 0.76 1.46 -0.48
N GLN A 10 0.49 1.58 -1.75
CA GLN A 10 -0.50 2.51 -2.28
C GLN A 10 -1.43 1.78 -3.24
N ASP A 11 -2.51 1.19 -2.71
CA ASP A 11 -3.64 0.72 -3.50
C ASP A 11 -4.91 1.46 -3.07
N SER A 12 -5.00 2.70 -3.47
CA SER A 12 -6.12 3.57 -3.09
C SER A 12 -7.40 3.38 -3.93
N PHE A 13 -7.54 2.28 -4.71
CA PHE A 13 -8.82 1.99 -5.37
C PHE A 13 -9.07 0.48 -5.48
N LYS A 14 -10.00 -0.01 -4.66
CA LYS A 14 -10.23 -1.43 -4.44
C LYS A 14 -11.16 -2.06 -5.45
N PHE A 15 -10.64 -3.07 -6.14
CA PHE A 15 -11.37 -3.98 -7.00
C PHE A 15 -12.60 -4.64 -6.30
N ILE A 16 -12.51 -4.89 -4.99
CA ILE A 16 -13.58 -5.51 -4.19
C ILE A 16 -14.79 -4.59 -4.01
N VAL A 17 -14.57 -3.29 -3.81
CA VAL A 17 -15.66 -2.30 -3.71
C VAL A 17 -16.39 -2.21 -5.05
N ILE A 18 -15.65 -2.29 -6.15
CA ILE A 18 -16.21 -2.23 -7.50
C ILE A 18 -17.04 -3.47 -7.80
N LEU A 19 -16.60 -4.68 -7.44
CA LEU A 19 -17.35 -5.91 -7.67
C LEU A 19 -18.66 -5.93 -6.86
N SER A 20 -18.65 -5.50 -5.61
CA SER A 20 -19.86 -5.37 -4.80
C SER A 20 -20.81 -4.28 -5.33
N LEU A 21 -20.27 -3.21 -5.90
CA LEU A 21 -21.02 -2.16 -6.56
C LEU A 21 -21.68 -2.65 -7.84
N ILE A 22 -20.99 -3.47 -8.64
CA ILE A 22 -21.56 -4.12 -9.85
C ILE A 22 -22.82 -4.92 -9.50
N VAL A 23 -22.73 -5.79 -8.50
CA VAL A 23 -23.85 -6.63 -8.09
C VAL A 23 -25.04 -5.78 -7.61
N ARG A 24 -24.77 -4.71 -6.86
CA ARG A 24 -25.79 -3.76 -6.39
C ARG A 24 -26.39 -2.95 -7.54
N LEU A 25 -25.58 -2.48 -8.48
CA LEU A 25 -26.04 -1.71 -9.64
C LEU A 25 -26.88 -2.57 -10.58
N ARG A 26 -26.48 -3.81 -10.89
CA ARG A 26 -27.28 -4.75 -11.69
C ARG A 26 -28.67 -5.03 -11.10
N ARG A 27 -28.76 -5.07 -9.75
CA ARG A 27 -30.05 -5.29 -9.05
C ARG A 27 -30.94 -4.05 -9.03
N ARG A 28 -30.35 -2.85 -8.98
CA ARG A 28 -31.10 -1.60 -8.74
C ARG A 28 -31.34 -0.76 -10.00
N PHE A 29 -30.47 -0.85 -11.00
CA PHE A 29 -30.51 -0.02 -12.20
C PHE A 29 -30.46 -0.87 -13.47
N LYS A 30 -31.61 -1.30 -13.98
CA LYS A 30 -31.72 -2.12 -15.17
C LYS A 30 -31.22 -1.46 -16.48
N ARG A 31 -30.95 -0.15 -16.47
CA ARG A 31 -30.51 0.64 -17.65
C ARG A 31 -29.03 1.03 -17.64
N VAL A 32 -28.28 0.65 -16.61
CA VAL A 32 -26.85 0.96 -16.51
C VAL A 32 -26.08 -0.29 -16.91
N ASP A 33 -25.22 -0.17 -17.92
CA ASP A 33 -24.18 -1.16 -18.20
C ASP A 33 -23.12 -1.08 -17.10
N PRO A 34 -22.99 -2.09 -16.24
CA PRO A 34 -22.07 -2.02 -15.10
C PRO A 34 -20.60 -1.99 -15.53
N GLU A 35 -20.27 -2.61 -16.66
CA GLU A 35 -18.90 -2.70 -17.17
C GLU A 35 -18.46 -1.35 -17.72
N ALA A 36 -19.30 -0.71 -18.53
CA ALA A 36 -19.07 0.64 -19.01
C ALA A 36 -18.99 1.68 -17.87
N PHE A 37 -19.84 1.53 -16.84
CA PHE A 37 -19.80 2.42 -15.67
C PHE A 37 -18.49 2.27 -14.90
N ILE A 38 -18.00 1.05 -14.69
CA ILE A 38 -16.75 0.78 -14.00
C ILE A 38 -15.57 1.33 -14.79
N GLU A 39 -15.53 1.10 -16.09
CA GLU A 39 -14.46 1.64 -16.93
C GLU A 39 -14.46 3.18 -16.89
N ALA A 40 -15.62 3.82 -16.92
CA ALA A 40 -15.74 5.25 -16.76
C ALA A 40 -15.22 5.73 -15.38
N CYS A 41 -15.52 4.99 -14.31
CA CYS A 41 -14.98 5.28 -12.96
C CYS A 41 -13.45 5.15 -12.95
N PHE A 42 -12.89 4.08 -13.49
CA PHE A 42 -11.44 3.91 -13.58
C PHE A 42 -10.79 5.00 -14.43
N GLN A 43 -11.41 5.35 -15.56
CA GLN A 43 -10.91 6.44 -16.38
C GLN A 43 -10.89 7.77 -15.60
N ARG A 44 -11.97 8.07 -14.88
CA ARG A 44 -12.05 9.28 -14.05
C ARG A 44 -10.99 9.32 -12.97
N VAL A 45 -10.76 8.19 -12.30
CA VAL A 45 -9.67 8.07 -11.32
C VAL A 45 -8.31 8.30 -11.97
N ARG A 46 -8.05 7.64 -13.11
CA ARG A 46 -6.82 7.84 -13.86
C ARG A 46 -6.59 9.31 -14.21
N ASP A 47 -7.64 10.03 -14.62
CA ASP A 47 -7.54 11.44 -15.00
C ASP A 47 -7.28 12.35 -13.80
N ILE A 48 -7.96 12.12 -12.68
CA ILE A 48 -7.72 12.87 -11.45
C ILE A 48 -6.30 12.63 -10.93
N THR A 49 -5.84 11.38 -10.91
CA THR A 49 -4.53 11.01 -10.36
C THR A 49 -3.35 11.43 -11.24
N LYS A 50 -3.58 11.88 -12.48
CA LYS A 50 -2.54 12.50 -13.31
C LYS A 50 -2.04 13.84 -12.75
N THR A 51 -2.93 14.59 -12.11
CA THR A 51 -2.66 15.96 -11.67
C THR A 51 -2.71 16.16 -10.17
N HIS A 52 -3.44 15.31 -9.47
CA HIS A 52 -3.63 15.42 -8.04
C HIS A 52 -3.76 14.04 -7.40
N LEU A 53 -2.92 13.79 -6.40
CA LEU A 53 -3.03 12.61 -5.53
C LEU A 53 -3.25 13.13 -4.10
N PRO A 54 -4.39 12.82 -3.47
CA PRO A 54 -4.58 13.14 -2.06
C PRO A 54 -3.55 12.37 -1.22
N GLU A 55 -2.83 13.11 -0.39
CA GLU A 55 -1.83 12.53 0.51
C GLU A 55 -2.50 12.06 1.80
N LYS A 56 -2.08 10.89 2.29
CA LYS A 56 -2.49 10.45 3.63
C LYS A 56 -1.86 11.36 4.70
N PRO A 57 -2.59 11.72 5.76
CA PRO A 57 -2.06 12.56 6.84
C PRO A 57 -0.75 12.00 7.39
N GLY A 58 0.26 12.86 7.52
CA GLY A 58 1.57 12.51 8.06
C GLY A 58 2.55 11.87 7.07
N LEU A 59 2.18 11.63 5.80
CA LEU A 59 3.05 10.97 4.82
C LEU A 59 4.44 11.63 4.74
N ARG A 60 4.49 12.94 4.51
CA ARG A 60 5.77 13.64 4.34
C ARG A 60 6.62 13.63 5.60
N ALA A 61 5.99 13.85 6.77
CA ALA A 61 6.69 13.83 8.05
C ALA A 61 7.33 12.45 8.31
N LEU A 62 6.60 11.37 8.02
CA LEU A 62 7.13 10.00 8.14
C LEU A 62 8.29 9.75 7.17
N LEU A 63 8.13 10.11 5.89
CA LEU A 63 9.17 9.89 4.87
C LEU A 63 10.47 10.65 5.20
N GLU A 64 10.37 11.91 5.61
CA GLU A 64 11.54 12.71 6.02
C GLU A 64 12.21 12.13 7.28
N LEU A 65 11.43 11.70 8.27
CA LEU A 65 11.95 11.08 9.49
C LEU A 65 12.72 9.79 9.16
N LEU A 66 12.13 8.92 8.35
CA LEU A 66 12.75 7.65 7.95
C LEU A 66 14.03 7.90 7.14
N LYS A 67 14.00 8.86 6.21
CA LYS A 67 15.17 9.26 5.43
C LYS A 67 16.28 9.81 6.32
N ALA A 68 15.95 10.70 7.27
CA ALA A 68 16.93 11.25 8.21
C ALA A 68 17.59 10.18 9.10
N ARG A 69 16.88 9.06 9.33
CA ARG A 69 17.42 7.89 10.05
C ARG A 69 18.15 6.89 9.16
N GLY A 70 18.32 7.17 7.88
CA GLY A 70 18.99 6.27 6.93
C GLY A 70 18.19 4.99 6.63
N VAL A 71 16.87 5.02 6.83
CA VAL A 71 16.01 3.87 6.56
C VAL A 71 15.84 3.70 5.06
N ARG A 72 16.14 2.50 4.55
CA ARG A 72 15.90 2.14 3.15
C ARG A 72 14.40 1.92 2.92
N MET A 73 13.88 2.46 1.84
CA MET A 73 12.43 2.43 1.55
C MET A 73 12.15 1.86 0.18
N ALA A 74 11.09 1.04 0.10
CA ALA A 74 10.55 0.49 -1.13
C ALA A 74 9.05 0.71 -1.22
N VAL A 75 8.53 0.68 -2.45
CA VAL A 75 7.09 0.56 -2.73
C VAL A 75 6.81 -0.83 -3.27
N ALA A 76 5.79 -1.50 -2.71
CA ALA A 76 5.26 -2.77 -3.20
C ALA A 76 3.75 -2.66 -3.38
N SER A 77 3.26 -2.74 -4.62
CA SER A 77 1.87 -2.42 -4.97
C SER A 77 1.27 -3.47 -5.90
N SER A 78 -0.05 -3.62 -5.85
CA SER A 78 -0.81 -4.46 -6.81
C SER A 78 -1.05 -3.74 -8.15
N SER A 79 -0.75 -2.45 -8.24
CA SER A 79 -0.86 -1.69 -9.49
C SER A 79 0.29 -1.98 -10.45
N GLN A 80 0.09 -1.69 -11.73
CA GLN A 80 1.15 -1.75 -12.74
C GLN A 80 2.27 -0.76 -12.42
N GLU A 81 3.51 -1.11 -12.77
CA GLU A 81 4.70 -0.36 -12.37
C GLU A 81 4.70 1.09 -12.92
N ASP A 82 4.26 1.29 -14.16
CA ASP A 82 4.15 2.62 -14.76
C ASP A 82 3.17 3.53 -14.01
N ILE A 83 2.07 2.96 -13.51
CA ILE A 83 1.08 3.66 -12.68
C ILE A 83 1.70 4.04 -11.34
N ILE A 84 2.42 3.12 -10.70
CA ILE A 84 3.10 3.38 -9.42
C ILE A 84 4.09 4.52 -9.60
N LEU A 85 4.99 4.42 -10.57
CA LEU A 85 6.02 5.43 -10.83
C LEU A 85 5.43 6.80 -11.15
N ARG A 86 4.38 6.84 -11.97
CA ARG A 86 3.66 8.09 -12.27
C ARG A 86 3.08 8.69 -10.99
N ASN A 87 2.40 7.89 -10.16
CA ASN A 87 1.76 8.37 -8.93
C ASN A 87 2.80 8.91 -7.93
N LEU A 88 3.93 8.22 -7.77
CA LEU A 88 5.01 8.69 -6.90
C LEU A 88 5.58 10.03 -7.36
N ARG A 89 5.78 10.21 -8.68
CA ARG A 89 6.25 11.48 -9.27
C ARG A 89 5.20 12.58 -9.11
N THR A 90 3.91 12.29 -9.36
CA THR A 90 2.82 13.25 -9.17
C THR A 90 2.73 13.72 -7.71
N ALA A 91 2.95 12.82 -6.75
CA ALA A 91 3.02 13.17 -5.33
C ALA A 91 4.36 13.83 -4.93
N GLY A 92 5.38 13.81 -5.79
CA GLY A 92 6.72 14.34 -5.50
C GLY A 92 7.44 13.59 -4.37
N VAL A 93 7.20 12.28 -4.26
CA VAL A 93 7.77 11.42 -3.21
C VAL A 93 8.65 10.29 -3.75
N ASP A 94 8.80 10.20 -5.07
CA ASP A 94 9.62 9.18 -5.74
C ASP A 94 11.06 9.12 -5.22
N ARG A 95 11.65 10.26 -4.87
CA ARG A 95 13.02 10.39 -4.35
C ARG A 95 13.29 9.67 -3.01
N TYR A 96 12.26 9.20 -2.32
CA TYR A 96 12.41 8.48 -1.05
C TYR A 96 12.61 6.98 -1.23
N PHE A 97 12.25 6.45 -2.38
CA PHE A 97 12.18 5.01 -2.61
C PHE A 97 13.33 4.53 -3.51
N GLU A 98 14.07 3.56 -3.02
CA GLU A 98 15.17 2.93 -3.78
C GLU A 98 14.65 1.83 -4.71
N VAL A 99 13.53 1.22 -4.34
CA VAL A 99 12.94 0.08 -5.05
C VAL A 99 11.45 0.29 -5.24
N VAL A 100 10.97 -0.02 -6.43
CA VAL A 100 9.55 -0.15 -6.75
C VAL A 100 9.30 -1.56 -7.26
N VAL A 101 8.26 -2.21 -6.74
CA VAL A 101 7.83 -3.55 -7.12
C VAL A 101 6.33 -3.54 -7.39
N SER A 102 5.94 -4.07 -8.53
CA SER A 102 4.55 -4.35 -8.89
C SER A 102 4.23 -5.82 -8.65
N SER A 103 3.00 -6.13 -8.23
CA SER A 103 2.51 -7.52 -8.24
C SER A 103 2.35 -8.09 -9.65
N THR A 104 2.48 -7.26 -10.70
CA THR A 104 2.50 -7.71 -12.10
C THR A 104 3.91 -8.02 -12.62
N ASP A 105 4.95 -7.81 -11.80
CA ASP A 105 6.32 -8.21 -12.13
C ASP A 105 6.39 -9.74 -12.28
N PRO A 106 7.00 -10.27 -13.36
CA PRO A 106 7.13 -11.73 -13.58
C PRO A 106 7.83 -12.49 -12.45
N ALA A 107 8.60 -11.81 -11.60
CA ALA A 107 9.25 -12.40 -10.42
C ALA A 107 8.28 -12.54 -9.22
N VAL A 108 7.10 -11.93 -9.27
CA VAL A 108 6.04 -12.04 -8.25
C VAL A 108 5.01 -13.04 -8.77
N ARG A 109 4.96 -14.23 -8.18
CA ARG A 109 4.10 -15.32 -8.66
C ARG A 109 2.64 -15.10 -8.28
N ASP A 110 2.41 -14.82 -6.99
CA ASP A 110 1.09 -14.72 -6.42
C ASP A 110 0.85 -13.33 -5.83
N GLY A 111 -0.36 -12.80 -6.06
CA GLY A 111 -0.79 -11.54 -5.48
C GLY A 111 -1.17 -11.68 -4.00
N LYS A 112 -1.26 -10.56 -3.28
CA LYS A 112 -1.74 -10.51 -1.89
C LYS A 112 -3.06 -11.27 -1.73
N PRO A 113 -3.22 -12.16 -0.76
CA PRO A 113 -2.48 -12.26 0.50
C PRO A 113 -1.19 -13.10 0.48
N ALA A 114 -0.73 -13.58 -0.69
CA ALA A 114 0.56 -14.25 -0.78
C ALA A 114 1.72 -13.25 -0.48
N PRO A 115 2.84 -13.72 0.09
CA PRO A 115 3.94 -12.86 0.55
C PRO A 115 4.84 -12.33 -0.57
N ASP A 116 4.70 -12.82 -1.79
CA ASP A 116 5.67 -12.74 -2.88
C ASP A 116 6.13 -11.32 -3.17
N VAL A 117 5.20 -10.35 -3.25
CA VAL A 117 5.52 -8.96 -3.54
C VAL A 117 6.42 -8.34 -2.46
N PHE A 118 6.22 -8.69 -1.19
CA PHE A 118 7.03 -8.18 -0.08
C PHE A 118 8.37 -8.88 0.03
N LEU A 119 8.39 -10.20 -0.18
CA LEU A 119 9.65 -10.97 -0.25
C LEU A 119 10.52 -10.47 -1.40
N TYR A 120 9.94 -10.20 -2.56
CA TYR A 120 10.67 -9.66 -3.70
C TYR A 120 11.16 -8.23 -3.45
N ALA A 121 10.35 -7.38 -2.84
CA ALA A 121 10.78 -6.03 -2.46
C ALA A 121 11.94 -6.05 -1.45
N ALA A 122 11.88 -6.91 -0.43
CA ALA A 122 12.94 -7.10 0.56
C ALA A 122 14.24 -7.60 -0.10
N LYS A 123 14.12 -8.59 -1.00
CA LYS A 123 15.25 -9.07 -1.82
C LYS A 123 15.88 -7.96 -2.66
N ARG A 124 15.06 -7.13 -3.32
CA ARG A 124 15.53 -5.98 -4.13
C ARG A 124 16.22 -4.92 -3.26
N LEU A 125 15.74 -4.70 -2.04
CA LEU A 125 16.43 -3.88 -1.04
C LEU A 125 17.69 -4.54 -0.46
N GLY A 126 17.95 -5.81 -0.73
CA GLY A 126 19.08 -6.55 -0.17
C GLY A 126 18.99 -6.77 1.33
N VAL A 127 17.79 -7.15 1.82
CA VAL A 127 17.49 -7.25 3.25
C VAL A 127 16.57 -8.43 3.56
N PRO A 128 16.69 -9.04 4.75
CA PRO A 128 15.72 -10.03 5.21
C PRO A 128 14.33 -9.41 5.38
N ALA A 129 13.27 -10.15 5.04
CA ALA A 129 11.90 -9.66 5.20
C ALA A 129 11.51 -9.46 6.67
N GLU A 130 12.05 -10.28 7.58
CA GLU A 130 11.85 -10.17 9.03
C GLU A 130 12.42 -8.88 9.64
N ASP A 131 13.33 -8.21 8.93
CA ASP A 131 13.85 -6.90 9.32
C ASP A 131 13.03 -5.74 8.73
N CYS A 132 11.97 -6.04 7.98
CA CYS A 132 11.16 -5.04 7.31
C CYS A 132 9.90 -4.69 8.10
N TRP A 133 9.50 -3.43 8.00
CA TRP A 133 8.14 -3.00 8.30
C TRP A 133 7.36 -2.84 7.01
N VAL A 134 6.12 -3.28 7.02
CA VAL A 134 5.18 -3.12 5.91
C VAL A 134 4.05 -2.23 6.37
N LEU A 135 3.98 -1.01 5.85
CA LEU A 135 2.86 -0.10 6.07
C LEU A 135 1.79 -0.38 5.03
N GLU A 136 0.61 -0.74 5.50
CA GLU A 136 -0.50 -1.24 4.68
C GLU A 136 -1.85 -0.69 5.14
N ASP A 137 -2.82 -0.65 4.22
CA ASP A 137 -4.19 -0.22 4.48
C ASP A 137 -5.23 -1.34 4.29
N SER A 138 -4.81 -2.49 3.77
CA SER A 138 -5.70 -3.60 3.42
C SER A 138 -5.46 -4.84 4.27
N LEU A 139 -6.55 -5.59 4.53
CA LEU A 139 -6.47 -6.86 5.27
C LEU A 139 -5.58 -7.89 4.57
N ASN A 140 -5.68 -7.98 3.22
CA ASN A 140 -4.85 -8.90 2.44
C ASN A 140 -3.39 -8.50 2.41
N GLY A 141 -3.09 -7.20 2.41
CA GLY A 141 -1.72 -6.72 2.50
C GLY A 141 -1.08 -7.02 3.86
N ILE A 142 -1.83 -6.87 4.96
CA ILE A 142 -1.35 -7.27 6.29
C ILE A 142 -1.12 -8.77 6.38
N ARG A 143 -2.01 -9.61 5.83
CA ARG A 143 -1.79 -11.07 5.76
C ARG A 143 -0.53 -11.41 4.95
N ALA A 144 -0.32 -10.73 3.83
CA ALA A 144 0.87 -10.90 3.00
C ALA A 144 2.16 -10.49 3.75
N ALA A 145 2.13 -9.38 4.49
CA ALA A 145 3.25 -8.94 5.32
C ALA A 145 3.59 -9.97 6.41
N TYR A 146 2.56 -10.47 7.10
CA TYR A 146 2.72 -11.51 8.12
C TYR A 146 3.27 -12.80 7.52
N ALA A 147 2.74 -13.24 6.37
CA ALA A 147 3.24 -14.43 5.67
C ALA A 147 4.68 -14.26 5.17
N ALA A 148 5.13 -13.04 4.88
CA ALA A 148 6.51 -12.72 4.55
C ALA A 148 7.45 -12.68 5.77
N GLY A 149 6.93 -12.81 7.00
CA GLY A 149 7.69 -12.65 8.23
C GLY A 149 7.99 -11.20 8.59
N ALA A 150 7.44 -10.23 7.86
CA ALA A 150 7.63 -8.81 8.11
C ALA A 150 6.69 -8.29 9.20
N MET A 151 7.07 -7.20 9.88
CA MET A 151 6.17 -6.53 10.82
C MET A 151 5.13 -5.70 10.04
N GLY A 152 3.85 -6.12 10.12
CA GLY A 152 2.74 -5.36 9.59
C GLY A 152 2.41 -4.12 10.45
N ILE A 153 2.25 -2.98 9.80
CA ILE A 153 1.73 -1.74 10.38
C ILE A 153 0.51 -1.34 9.55
N MET A 154 -0.68 -1.49 10.10
CA MET A 154 -1.90 -1.12 9.41
C MET A 154 -2.26 0.33 9.69
N VAL A 155 -2.46 1.09 8.61
CA VAL A 155 -3.06 2.42 8.62
C VAL A 155 -4.35 2.35 7.83
N PRO A 156 -5.49 2.10 8.49
CA PRO A 156 -6.76 1.85 7.82
C PRO A 156 -7.18 3.03 6.92
N ASP A 157 -7.82 2.71 5.79
CA ASP A 157 -8.42 3.71 4.91
C ASP A 157 -9.95 3.51 4.86
N THR A 158 -10.39 2.48 4.15
CA THR A 158 -11.83 2.18 3.95
C THR A 158 -12.30 0.93 4.68
N MET A 159 -11.38 0.15 5.26
CA MET A 159 -11.69 -1.11 5.94
C MET A 159 -11.10 -1.09 7.34
N GLU A 160 -11.97 -1.31 8.33
CA GLU A 160 -11.53 -1.50 9.71
C GLU A 160 -10.80 -2.84 9.89
N PRO A 161 -9.74 -2.89 10.70
CA PRO A 161 -9.05 -4.12 11.01
C PRO A 161 -9.94 -5.05 11.83
N THR A 162 -10.02 -6.31 11.42
CA THR A 162 -10.67 -7.38 12.18
C THR A 162 -9.82 -7.78 13.39
N GLU A 163 -10.37 -8.56 14.33
CA GLU A 163 -9.62 -9.11 15.48
C GLU A 163 -8.43 -9.95 15.01
N GLU A 164 -8.61 -10.78 13.98
CA GLU A 164 -7.54 -11.55 13.34
C GLU A 164 -6.38 -10.64 12.91
N ILE A 165 -6.70 -9.54 12.23
CA ILE A 165 -5.69 -8.60 11.73
C ILE A 165 -5.00 -7.86 12.87
N ARG A 166 -5.74 -7.45 13.89
CA ARG A 166 -5.16 -6.81 15.09
C ARG A 166 -4.19 -7.74 15.85
N ALA A 167 -4.39 -9.05 15.75
CA ALA A 167 -3.50 -10.03 16.38
C ALA A 167 -2.13 -10.17 15.67
N ILE A 168 -2.01 -9.78 14.40
CA ILE A 168 -0.82 -9.98 13.57
C ILE A 168 -0.14 -8.70 13.10
N CYS A 169 -0.64 -7.51 13.49
CA CYS A 169 -0.03 -6.23 13.12
C CYS A 169 -0.25 -5.18 14.21
N ARG A 170 0.47 -4.05 14.08
CA ARG A 170 0.15 -2.82 14.80
C ARG A 170 -0.79 -1.97 13.99
N VAL A 171 -1.73 -1.27 14.64
CA VAL A 171 -2.71 -0.41 13.98
C VAL A 171 -2.52 1.02 14.44
N PHE A 172 -2.43 1.94 13.49
CA PHE A 172 -2.32 3.38 13.73
C PHE A 172 -3.42 4.12 12.94
N PRO A 173 -3.93 5.24 13.48
CA PRO A 173 -5.00 5.97 12.80
C PRO A 173 -4.55 6.65 11.50
N ASP A 174 -3.29 7.08 11.43
CA ASP A 174 -2.68 7.73 10.28
C ASP A 174 -1.14 7.59 10.28
N LEU A 175 -0.48 8.06 9.21
CA LEU A 175 0.98 8.01 9.11
C LEU A 175 1.68 9.00 10.05
N GLY A 176 0.98 10.02 10.52
CA GLY A 176 1.51 10.95 11.53
C GLY A 176 1.69 10.27 12.88
N ALA A 177 0.72 9.45 13.29
CA ALA A 177 0.83 8.63 14.51
C ALA A 177 1.95 7.59 14.38
N VAL A 178 2.15 7.00 13.20
CA VAL A 178 3.30 6.13 12.93
C VAL A 178 4.61 6.91 13.11
N ALA A 179 4.71 8.12 12.54
CA ALA A 179 5.89 8.95 12.66
C ALA A 179 6.21 9.30 14.13
N GLN A 180 5.19 9.60 14.93
CA GLN A 180 5.35 9.86 16.37
C GLN A 180 5.89 8.64 17.11
N ALA A 181 5.30 7.45 16.88
CA ALA A 181 5.75 6.20 17.49
C ALA A 181 7.20 5.86 17.09
N VAL A 182 7.57 6.08 15.82
CA VAL A 182 8.95 5.94 15.35
C VAL A 182 9.85 6.93 16.07
N ALA A 183 9.46 8.20 16.19
CA ALA A 183 10.27 9.24 16.86
C ALA A 183 10.50 8.91 18.34
N ALA A 184 9.48 8.38 19.02
CA ALA A 184 9.53 7.97 20.42
C ALA A 184 10.31 6.65 20.65
N GLY A 185 10.63 5.90 19.59
CA GLY A 185 11.29 4.58 19.72
C GLY A 185 10.35 3.46 20.20
N GLU A 186 9.06 3.63 20.02
CA GLU A 186 8.04 2.65 20.40
C GLU A 186 7.92 1.52 19.36
N ILE A 187 8.37 1.81 18.14
CA ILE A 187 8.50 0.88 17.02
C ILE A 187 9.82 1.12 16.28
#